data_91d96cb209751076d03f1b430e7f970f
#
_entry.id   91d96cb209751076d03f1b430e7f970f
#
_cell.length_a   1.000
_cell.length_b   1.000
_cell.length_c   1.000
_cell.angle_alpha   90.00
_cell.angle_beta   90.00
_cell.angle_gamma   90.00
#
_symmetry.space_group_name_H-M   'P 1'
#
loop_
_entity.id
_entity.type
_entity.pdbx_description
1 polymer ?
#
loop_
_entity_poly.entity_id
_entity_poly.type
_entity_poly.pdbx_seq_one_letter_code
_entity_poly.pdbx_strand_id
1 'polypeptide(L)'
;MIASPAKLPGSLPDSEIRFDDLTLGYDRHPAVHHLSGTIPGGSLLAIVGPNGAGKSTLLKGVAGALAPLNGRIEIGGTAETRPRIAYLPQLAALDRTFPISVADVVASGLWHNAGLFRRIGPRDTAAIDQALAAVGLAGFERRWIGSLSGGQFQRALFARLTLQDAPIILLDEPLNAVDDKTAADLLGLVKRWHGESRTIVAALHDLHVVRGLFPQTLLLAREAIAWGRTDDVLTPSNLTAARRMSEVFDEHAHECARNAA
;
A
#
# COMPACT_ATOMS: atom_id res chain seq x y z
N MET A 1 15.33 7.21 31.35
CA MET A 1 13.97 6.71 31.08
C MET A 1 13.09 7.92 30.79
N ILE A 2 12.84 8.21 29.52
CA ILE A 2 11.92 9.29 29.08
C ILE A 2 10.55 8.62 28.98
N ALA A 3 9.62 9.03 29.86
CA ALA A 3 8.25 8.52 29.84
C ALA A 3 7.58 8.83 28.53
N SER A 4 6.97 7.82 27.91
CA SER A 4 6.12 7.98 26.72
C SER A 4 5.00 8.98 27.05
N PRO A 5 4.72 9.99 26.22
CA PRO A 5 3.64 10.94 26.50
C PRO A 5 2.30 10.21 26.59
N ALA A 6 1.53 10.53 27.61
CA ALA A 6 0.19 9.96 27.82
C ALA A 6 -0.70 10.25 26.60
N LYS A 7 -1.30 9.21 26.05
CA LYS A 7 -2.26 9.29 24.94
C LYS A 7 -3.46 10.15 25.35
N LEU A 8 -3.73 11.22 24.60
CA LEU A 8 -4.92 12.05 24.80
C LEU A 8 -6.19 11.20 24.57
N PRO A 9 -7.27 11.39 25.37
CA PRO A 9 -8.53 10.69 25.17
C PRO A 9 -9.10 11.07 23.78
N GLY A 10 -9.25 10.08 22.90
CA GLY A 10 -9.76 10.24 21.52
C GLY A 10 -8.68 10.07 20.43
N SER A 11 -7.39 9.89 20.75
CA SER A 11 -6.37 9.58 19.75
C SER A 11 -6.51 8.14 19.25
N LEU A 12 -6.45 7.97 17.93
CA LEU A 12 -6.39 6.63 17.31
C LEU A 12 -5.10 5.90 17.75
N PRO A 13 -5.12 4.56 17.84
CA PRO A 13 -3.90 3.80 18.01
C PRO A 13 -2.87 4.11 16.92
N ASP A 14 -1.57 4.07 17.27
CA ASP A 14 -0.52 4.27 16.30
C ASP A 14 -0.71 3.28 15.14
N SER A 15 -0.63 3.76 13.88
CA SER A 15 -0.85 3.00 12.64
C SER A 15 -2.28 2.48 12.36
N GLU A 16 -3.31 2.88 13.11
CA GLU A 16 -4.71 2.69 12.73
C GLU A 16 -5.06 3.63 11.57
N ILE A 17 -5.91 3.14 10.64
CA ILE A 17 -6.43 3.95 9.52
C ILE A 17 -7.94 3.90 9.58
N ARG A 18 -8.60 5.08 9.66
CA ARG A 18 -10.05 5.21 9.69
C ARG A 18 -10.55 5.98 8.48
N PHE A 19 -11.61 5.50 7.90
CA PHE A 19 -12.35 6.13 6.82
C PHE A 19 -13.71 6.60 7.35
N ASP A 20 -14.07 7.84 7.05
CA ASP A 20 -15.34 8.44 7.42
C ASP A 20 -16.01 9.03 6.18
N ASP A 21 -17.02 8.33 5.66
CA ASP A 21 -17.79 8.65 4.44
C ASP A 21 -16.88 9.05 3.26
N LEU A 22 -15.78 8.30 3.10
CA LEU A 22 -14.71 8.63 2.17
C LEU A 22 -15.14 8.45 0.72
N THR A 23 -14.99 9.51 -0.08
CA THR A 23 -15.11 9.47 -1.54
C THR A 23 -13.79 9.94 -2.16
N LEU A 24 -13.20 9.10 -3.02
CA LEU A 24 -11.95 9.39 -3.74
C LEU A 24 -12.17 9.29 -5.25
N GLY A 25 -11.50 10.16 -6.01
CA GLY A 25 -11.61 10.12 -7.47
C GLY A 25 -10.73 11.17 -8.14
N TYR A 26 -10.83 11.24 -9.47
CA TYR A 26 -10.12 12.17 -10.33
C TYR A 26 -11.13 13.03 -11.10
N ASP A 27 -10.84 14.30 -11.31
CA ASP A 27 -11.65 15.24 -12.11
C ASP A 27 -13.17 15.17 -11.80
N ARG A 28 -13.52 15.06 -10.50
CA ARG A 28 -14.89 14.87 -9.99
C ARG A 28 -15.56 13.55 -10.37
N HIS A 29 -14.81 12.60 -10.97
CA HIS A 29 -15.30 11.24 -11.20
C HIS A 29 -14.87 10.35 -10.04
N PRO A 30 -15.79 9.96 -9.15
CA PRO A 30 -15.47 9.11 -8.02
C PRO A 30 -15.05 7.70 -8.49
N ALA A 31 -13.96 7.19 -7.91
CA ALA A 31 -13.49 5.83 -8.10
C ALA A 31 -13.71 4.97 -6.85
N VAL A 32 -13.85 5.61 -5.68
CA VAL A 32 -14.29 5.00 -4.41
C VAL A 32 -15.38 5.88 -3.84
N HIS A 33 -16.51 5.28 -3.43
CA HIS A 33 -17.68 5.96 -2.91
C HIS A 33 -17.97 5.56 -1.47
N HIS A 34 -18.28 6.54 -0.61
CA HIS A 34 -18.88 6.36 0.71
C HIS A 34 -18.23 5.26 1.58
N LEU A 35 -16.91 5.10 1.49
CA LEU A 35 -16.20 4.10 2.29
C LEU A 35 -16.13 4.56 3.74
N SER A 36 -16.69 3.77 4.65
CA SER A 36 -16.56 3.96 6.10
C SER A 36 -16.07 2.68 6.76
N GLY A 37 -15.15 2.82 7.71
CA GLY A 37 -14.59 1.67 8.43
C GLY A 37 -13.21 1.95 8.99
N THR A 38 -12.61 0.93 9.59
CA THR A 38 -11.33 1.05 10.29
C THR A 38 -10.42 -0.13 9.98
N ILE A 39 -9.17 0.16 9.65
CA ILE A 39 -8.09 -0.82 9.59
C ILE A 39 -7.32 -0.70 10.91
N PRO A 40 -7.39 -1.66 11.81
CA PRO A 40 -6.66 -1.62 13.09
C PRO A 40 -5.14 -1.59 12.87
N GLY A 41 -4.42 -0.95 13.77
CA GLY A 41 -2.95 -0.99 13.78
C GLY A 41 -2.42 -2.43 13.87
N GLY A 42 -1.35 -2.72 13.13
CA GLY A 42 -0.76 -4.05 13.04
C GLY A 42 -1.55 -5.04 12.18
N SER A 43 -2.58 -4.60 11.44
CA SER A 43 -3.38 -5.47 10.56
C SER A 43 -2.62 -5.86 9.30
N LEU A 44 -2.97 -7.04 8.76
CA LEU A 44 -2.60 -7.49 7.43
C LEU A 44 -3.90 -7.62 6.60
N LEU A 45 -4.17 -6.62 5.77
CA LEU A 45 -5.41 -6.48 4.99
C LEU A 45 -5.14 -6.57 3.49
N ALA A 46 -5.91 -7.39 2.79
CA ALA A 46 -5.97 -7.37 1.33
C ALA A 46 -7.13 -6.49 0.84
N ILE A 47 -6.89 -5.68 -0.18
CA ILE A 47 -7.94 -5.03 -0.98
C ILE A 47 -8.08 -5.83 -2.26
N VAL A 48 -9.27 -6.39 -2.48
CA VAL A 48 -9.60 -7.22 -3.64
C VAL A 48 -10.75 -6.58 -4.41
N GLY A 49 -10.81 -6.80 -5.70
CA GLY A 49 -11.90 -6.31 -6.55
C GLY A 49 -11.51 -6.30 -8.01
N PRO A 50 -12.46 -6.13 -8.94
CA PRO A 50 -12.20 -6.07 -10.36
C PRO A 50 -11.27 -4.92 -10.75
N ASN A 51 -10.82 -4.88 -11.99
CA ASN A 51 -10.10 -3.73 -12.53
C ASN A 51 -11.03 -2.51 -12.52
N GLY A 52 -10.50 -1.33 -12.22
CA GLY A 52 -11.31 -0.12 -12.07
C GLY A 52 -12.09 -0.01 -10.73
N ALA A 53 -12.00 -0.99 -9.84
CA ALA A 53 -12.70 -1.00 -8.54
C ALA A 53 -12.29 0.12 -7.55
N GLY A 54 -11.22 0.88 -7.84
CA GLY A 54 -10.73 1.94 -6.96
C GLY A 54 -9.62 1.50 -6.00
N LYS A 55 -9.07 0.29 -6.10
CA LYS A 55 -8.02 -0.24 -5.19
C LYS A 55 -6.80 0.68 -5.09
N SER A 56 -6.18 1.00 -6.23
CA SER A 56 -5.01 1.90 -6.29
C SER A 56 -5.37 3.33 -5.87
N THR A 57 -6.59 3.77 -6.16
CA THR A 57 -7.10 5.09 -5.76
C THR A 57 -7.22 5.17 -4.24
N LEU A 58 -7.72 4.11 -3.59
CA LEU A 58 -7.79 4.03 -2.13
C LEU A 58 -6.40 4.06 -1.50
N LEU A 59 -5.45 3.26 -2.02
CA LEU A 59 -4.06 3.28 -1.53
C LEU A 59 -3.40 4.65 -1.69
N LYS A 60 -3.62 5.34 -2.82
CA LYS A 60 -3.12 6.72 -3.04
C LYS A 60 -3.74 7.72 -2.08
N GLY A 61 -5.03 7.57 -1.76
CA GLY A 61 -5.69 8.39 -0.73
C GLY A 61 -5.05 8.21 0.63
N VAL A 62 -4.84 6.96 1.07
CA VAL A 62 -4.18 6.65 2.36
C VAL A 62 -2.73 7.16 2.36
N ALA A 63 -2.01 7.03 1.24
CA ALA A 63 -0.64 7.55 1.10
C ALA A 63 -0.57 9.10 1.11
N GLY A 64 -1.71 9.79 1.03
CA GLY A 64 -1.77 11.25 0.92
C GLY A 64 -1.41 11.80 -0.47
N ALA A 65 -1.32 10.92 -1.47
CA ALA A 65 -1.04 11.29 -2.85
C ALA A 65 -2.30 11.74 -3.62
N LEU A 66 -3.48 11.50 -3.05
CA LEU A 66 -4.77 11.92 -3.59
C LEU A 66 -5.63 12.47 -2.45
N ALA A 67 -6.14 13.69 -2.61
CA ALA A 67 -7.05 14.31 -1.63
C ALA A 67 -8.47 13.73 -1.78
N PRO A 68 -9.20 13.52 -0.67
CA PRO A 68 -10.61 13.15 -0.72
C PRO A 68 -11.47 14.18 -1.46
N LEU A 69 -12.43 13.71 -2.26
CA LEU A 69 -13.50 14.54 -2.82
C LEU A 69 -14.58 14.82 -1.75
N ASN A 70 -14.81 13.85 -0.86
CA ASN A 70 -15.70 13.99 0.29
C ASN A 70 -15.23 13.06 1.43
N GLY A 71 -15.64 13.37 2.67
CA GLY A 71 -15.25 12.60 3.84
C GLY A 71 -13.78 12.81 4.22
N ARG A 72 -13.22 11.89 4.98
CA ARG A 72 -11.83 12.01 5.46
C ARG A 72 -11.16 10.66 5.70
N ILE A 73 -9.83 10.71 5.70
CA ILE A 73 -8.94 9.62 6.13
C ILE A 73 -8.21 10.09 7.38
N GLU A 74 -8.42 9.41 8.48
CA GLU A 74 -7.70 9.65 9.73
C GLU A 74 -6.67 8.53 9.91
N ILE A 75 -5.42 8.91 10.21
CA ILE A 75 -4.33 7.97 10.48
C ILE A 75 -3.87 8.21 11.90
N GLY A 76 -3.74 7.13 12.66
CA GLY A 76 -3.36 7.17 14.07
C GLY A 76 -2.09 7.95 14.35
N GLY A 77 -1.89 8.29 15.63
CA GLY A 77 -0.84 9.20 16.06
C GLY A 77 -1.38 10.60 16.36
N THR A 78 -0.50 11.50 16.76
CA THR A 78 -0.81 12.93 16.92
C THR A 78 -0.37 13.71 15.69
N ALA A 79 -0.74 15.00 15.60
CA ALA A 79 -0.24 15.87 14.53
C ALA A 79 1.31 15.92 14.48
N GLU A 80 1.96 15.76 15.64
CA GLU A 80 3.43 15.78 15.78
C GLU A 80 4.05 14.38 15.53
N THR A 81 3.27 13.31 15.74
CA THR A 81 3.73 11.90 15.64
C THR A 81 3.02 11.12 14.55
N ARG A 82 2.55 11.79 13.50
CA ARG A 82 1.88 11.11 12.38
C ARG A 82 2.76 9.97 11.86
N PRO A 83 2.27 8.72 11.81
CA PRO A 83 3.08 7.60 11.40
C PRO A 83 3.52 7.73 9.95
N ARG A 84 4.74 7.28 9.69
CA ARG A 84 5.27 7.21 8.33
C ARG A 84 4.53 6.15 7.54
N ILE A 85 4.33 6.44 6.25
CA ILE A 85 3.71 5.51 5.31
C ILE A 85 4.73 5.19 4.22
N ALA A 86 5.01 3.90 4.05
CA ALA A 86 5.75 3.40 2.91
C ALA A 86 4.75 2.97 1.83
N TYR A 87 4.89 3.51 0.63
CA TYR A 87 4.00 3.18 -0.48
C TYR A 87 4.79 2.59 -1.65
N LEU A 88 4.35 1.42 -2.08
CA LEU A 88 4.77 0.77 -3.32
C LEU A 88 3.69 0.99 -4.38
N PRO A 89 3.90 1.87 -5.35
CA PRO A 89 2.96 2.05 -6.44
C PRO A 89 3.03 0.88 -7.43
N GLN A 90 2.00 0.75 -8.25
CA GLN A 90 1.97 -0.21 -9.34
C GLN A 90 3.18 -0.05 -10.26
N LEU A 91 3.81 -1.15 -10.66
CA LEU A 91 5.06 -1.16 -11.42
C LEU A 91 4.96 -0.38 -12.74
N ALA A 92 3.80 -0.47 -13.41
CA ALA A 92 3.53 0.23 -14.67
C ALA A 92 3.52 1.77 -14.53
N ALA A 93 3.34 2.30 -13.32
CA ALA A 93 3.36 3.75 -13.04
C ALA A 93 4.77 4.31 -12.86
N LEU A 94 5.81 3.46 -12.86
CA LEU A 94 7.20 3.87 -12.63
C LEU A 94 7.98 3.97 -13.95
N ASP A 95 8.54 5.15 -14.20
CA ASP A 95 9.42 5.36 -15.34
C ASP A 95 10.79 4.71 -15.08
N ARG A 96 11.08 3.65 -15.83
CA ARG A 96 12.35 2.91 -15.76
C ARG A 96 13.40 3.42 -16.72
N THR A 97 13.07 4.38 -17.57
CA THR A 97 14.03 4.97 -18.54
C THR A 97 14.94 5.98 -17.88
N PHE A 98 14.57 6.48 -16.69
CA PHE A 98 15.37 7.43 -15.94
C PHE A 98 16.71 6.79 -15.54
N PRO A 99 17.87 7.45 -15.83
CA PRO A 99 19.20 6.91 -15.58
C PRO A 99 19.58 7.00 -14.11
N ILE A 100 19.00 6.12 -13.28
CA ILE A 100 19.26 6.00 -11.86
C ILE A 100 19.75 4.59 -11.53
N SER A 101 20.69 4.46 -10.60
CA SER A 101 21.20 3.17 -10.16
C SER A 101 20.22 2.47 -9.19
N VAL A 102 20.39 1.15 -9.06
CA VAL A 102 19.64 0.35 -8.07
C VAL A 102 19.91 0.85 -6.66
N ALA A 103 21.17 1.15 -6.33
CA ALA A 103 21.52 1.69 -5.02
C ALA A 103 20.83 3.04 -4.73
N ASP A 104 20.74 3.93 -5.72
CA ASP A 104 20.08 5.24 -5.53
C ASP A 104 18.57 5.10 -5.33
N VAL A 105 17.92 4.17 -6.06
CA VAL A 105 16.50 3.87 -5.83
C VAL A 105 16.28 3.35 -4.42
N VAL A 106 17.10 2.41 -3.96
CA VAL A 106 17.00 1.85 -2.61
C VAL A 106 17.34 2.90 -1.55
N ALA A 107 18.38 3.73 -1.78
CA ALA A 107 18.76 4.83 -0.91
C ALA A 107 17.66 5.87 -0.72
N SER A 108 16.76 6.06 -1.71
CA SER A 108 15.62 6.95 -1.56
C SER A 108 14.71 6.57 -0.38
N GLY A 109 14.75 5.31 0.07
CA GLY A 109 14.07 4.86 1.28
C GLY A 109 14.57 5.55 2.56
N LEU A 110 15.81 6.08 2.57
CA LEU A 110 16.39 6.77 3.71
C LEU A 110 16.07 8.27 3.77
N TRP A 111 15.52 8.85 2.70
CA TRP A 111 15.34 10.32 2.59
C TRP A 111 14.49 10.90 3.70
N HIS A 112 13.51 10.19 4.20
CA HIS A 112 12.67 10.67 5.30
C HIS A 112 13.46 10.87 6.59
N ASN A 113 14.45 10.01 6.86
CA ASN A 113 15.29 10.08 8.06
C ASN A 113 16.50 11.00 7.88
N ALA A 114 16.91 11.23 6.63
CA ALA A 114 18.14 11.94 6.31
C ALA A 114 17.95 13.46 6.11
N GLY A 115 16.73 13.89 5.75
CA GLY A 115 16.53 15.27 5.25
C GLY A 115 17.15 15.48 3.86
N LEU A 116 16.71 16.54 3.17
CA LEU A 116 17.11 16.85 1.78
C LEU A 116 18.61 17.09 1.56
N PHE A 117 19.39 17.39 2.62
CA PHE A 117 20.80 17.80 2.51
C PHE A 117 21.79 16.81 3.15
N ARG A 118 21.33 15.71 3.73
CA ARG A 118 22.23 14.72 4.33
C ARG A 118 22.89 13.89 3.24
N ARG A 119 24.24 13.81 3.30
CA ARG A 119 24.99 12.88 2.46
C ARG A 119 24.86 11.45 2.95
N ILE A 120 24.77 10.50 2.02
CA ILE A 120 24.83 9.07 2.29
C ILE A 120 26.22 8.75 2.87
N GLY A 121 26.24 8.26 4.10
CA GLY A 121 27.48 7.88 4.80
C GLY A 121 27.74 6.36 4.75
N PRO A 122 28.86 5.89 5.31
CA PRO A 122 29.21 4.46 5.33
C PRO A 122 28.14 3.56 5.97
N ARG A 123 27.43 4.04 7.00
CA ARG A 123 26.33 3.29 7.64
C ARG A 123 25.13 3.14 6.71
N ASP A 124 24.81 4.18 5.95
CA ASP A 124 23.71 4.15 4.99
C ASP A 124 24.04 3.18 3.83
N THR A 125 25.29 3.21 3.35
CA THR A 125 25.76 2.26 2.32
C THR A 125 25.63 0.83 2.81
N ALA A 126 26.07 0.52 4.03
CA ALA A 126 25.93 -0.82 4.59
C ALA A 126 24.46 -1.26 4.73
N ALA A 127 23.56 -0.33 5.09
CA ALA A 127 22.11 -0.62 5.16
C ALA A 127 21.51 -0.89 3.76
N ILE A 128 21.95 -0.15 2.73
CA ILE A 128 21.56 -0.36 1.33
C ILE A 128 22.01 -1.76 0.86
N ASP A 129 23.27 -2.11 1.11
CA ASP A 129 23.83 -3.41 0.72
C ASP A 129 23.09 -4.56 1.42
N GLN A 130 22.79 -4.42 2.71
CA GLN A 130 21.99 -5.39 3.47
C GLN A 130 20.57 -5.53 2.93
N ALA A 131 19.91 -4.42 2.60
CA ALA A 131 18.56 -4.45 2.04
C ALA A 131 18.54 -5.12 0.66
N LEU A 132 19.53 -4.84 -0.19
CA LEU A 132 19.70 -5.50 -1.50
C LEU A 132 20.00 -6.99 -1.34
N ALA A 133 20.86 -7.37 -0.42
CA ALA A 133 21.16 -8.77 -0.14
C ALA A 133 19.91 -9.53 0.35
N ALA A 134 19.09 -8.90 1.21
CA ALA A 134 17.85 -9.50 1.74
C ALA A 134 16.82 -9.82 0.65
N VAL A 135 16.86 -9.14 -0.49
CA VAL A 135 15.98 -9.40 -1.64
C VAL A 135 16.69 -10.15 -2.79
N GLY A 136 17.92 -10.64 -2.56
CA GLY A 136 18.69 -11.40 -3.56
C GLY A 136 19.24 -10.55 -4.70
N LEU A 137 19.55 -9.27 -4.45
CA LEU A 137 20.14 -8.33 -5.41
C LEU A 137 21.56 -7.87 -5.01
N ALA A 138 22.29 -8.65 -4.19
CA ALA A 138 23.71 -8.37 -3.91
C ALA A 138 24.52 -8.32 -5.23
N GLY A 139 25.33 -7.28 -5.39
CA GLY A 139 26.12 -7.04 -6.61
C GLY A 139 25.38 -6.29 -7.73
N PHE A 140 24.15 -5.84 -7.48
CA PHE A 140 23.35 -5.06 -8.44
C PHE A 140 23.40 -3.55 -8.18
N GLU A 141 24.08 -3.09 -7.16
CA GLU A 141 24.09 -1.73 -6.64
C GLU A 141 24.28 -0.67 -7.72
N ARG A 142 25.25 -0.93 -8.64
CA ARG A 142 25.66 0.00 -9.71
C ARG A 142 24.88 -0.17 -11.02
N ARG A 143 23.99 -1.17 -11.11
CA ARG A 143 23.20 -1.37 -12.34
C ARG A 143 22.13 -0.29 -12.48
N TRP A 144 21.85 0.09 -13.71
CA TRP A 144 20.73 0.98 -14.03
C TRP A 144 19.41 0.22 -13.87
N ILE A 145 18.39 0.87 -13.30
CA ILE A 145 17.05 0.25 -13.11
C ILE A 145 16.42 -0.21 -14.43
N GLY A 146 16.70 0.49 -15.54
CA GLY A 146 16.23 0.12 -16.87
C GLY A 146 16.75 -1.23 -17.37
N SER A 147 17.91 -1.69 -16.85
CA SER A 147 18.51 -2.98 -17.22
C SER A 147 17.95 -4.17 -16.43
N LEU A 148 17.12 -3.92 -15.41
CA LEU A 148 16.56 -4.98 -14.57
C LEU A 148 15.36 -5.66 -15.25
N SER A 149 15.17 -6.96 -14.98
CA SER A 149 13.88 -7.61 -15.24
C SER A 149 12.77 -7.00 -14.36
N GLY A 150 11.49 -7.26 -14.68
CA GLY A 150 10.36 -6.84 -13.84
C GLY A 150 10.49 -7.31 -12.39
N GLY A 151 10.79 -8.60 -12.20
CA GLY A 151 10.98 -9.17 -10.86
C GLY A 151 12.20 -8.62 -10.11
N GLN A 152 13.31 -8.35 -10.81
CA GLN A 152 14.48 -7.72 -10.18
C GLN A 152 14.17 -6.29 -9.74
N PHE A 153 13.45 -5.51 -10.57
CA PHE A 153 13.06 -4.17 -10.20
C PHE A 153 12.07 -4.17 -9.03
N GLN A 154 11.12 -5.10 -9.01
CA GLN A 154 10.21 -5.28 -7.88
C GLN A 154 10.96 -5.59 -6.58
N ARG A 155 11.96 -6.47 -6.62
CA ARG A 155 12.84 -6.75 -5.47
C ARG A 155 13.58 -5.49 -4.98
N ALA A 156 14.08 -4.64 -5.90
CA ALA A 156 14.73 -3.38 -5.53
C ALA A 156 13.75 -2.41 -4.82
N LEU A 157 12.51 -2.35 -5.27
CA LEU A 157 11.46 -1.55 -4.62
C LEU A 157 11.12 -2.08 -3.22
N PHE A 158 11.12 -3.40 -3.00
CA PHE A 158 10.96 -3.98 -1.67
C PHE A 158 12.16 -3.68 -0.77
N ALA A 159 13.39 -3.70 -1.29
CA ALA A 159 14.56 -3.24 -0.54
C ALA A 159 14.42 -1.77 -0.11
N ARG A 160 13.92 -0.90 -0.98
CA ARG A 160 13.59 0.49 -0.65
C ARG A 160 12.58 0.58 0.49
N LEU A 161 11.48 -0.20 0.44
CA LEU A 161 10.47 -0.23 1.52
C LEU A 161 11.08 -0.67 2.85
N THR A 162 11.99 -1.65 2.84
CA THR A 162 12.69 -2.08 4.05
C THR A 162 13.46 -0.94 4.70
N LEU A 163 14.14 -0.10 3.90
CA LEU A 163 14.88 1.07 4.40
C LEU A 163 13.98 2.22 4.86
N GLN A 164 12.77 2.33 4.33
CA GLN A 164 11.81 3.33 4.80
C GLN A 164 11.38 3.09 6.25
N ASP A 165 11.44 1.83 6.70
CA ASP A 165 11.13 1.43 8.08
C ASP A 165 9.84 2.05 8.63
N ALA A 166 8.78 2.01 7.84
CA ALA A 166 7.51 2.65 8.15
C ALA A 166 6.56 1.72 8.90
N PRO A 167 5.79 2.21 9.90
CA PRO A 167 4.80 1.41 10.60
C PRO A 167 3.57 1.06 9.73
N ILE A 168 3.33 1.80 8.65
CA ILE A 168 2.27 1.52 7.67
C ILE A 168 2.90 1.27 6.30
N ILE A 169 2.58 0.14 5.69
CA ILE A 169 3.07 -0.27 4.37
C ILE A 169 1.89 -0.50 3.44
N LEU A 170 1.86 0.22 2.34
CA LEU A 170 0.85 0.12 1.29
C LEU A 170 1.48 -0.49 0.05
N LEU A 171 0.87 -1.57 -0.46
CA LEU A 171 1.39 -2.34 -1.60
C LEU A 171 0.34 -2.37 -2.72
N ASP A 172 0.63 -1.75 -3.85
CA ASP A 172 -0.25 -1.72 -5.01
C ASP A 172 0.21 -2.74 -6.05
N GLU A 173 -0.50 -3.86 -6.13
CA GLU A 173 -0.22 -5.00 -7.00
C GLU A 173 1.25 -5.48 -6.92
N PRO A 174 1.76 -5.79 -5.71
CA PRO A 174 3.18 -6.04 -5.48
C PRO A 174 3.73 -7.30 -6.16
N LEU A 175 2.86 -8.18 -6.65
CA LEU A 175 3.24 -9.46 -7.26
C LEU A 175 3.04 -9.48 -8.78
N ASN A 176 2.66 -8.35 -9.40
CA ASN A 176 2.50 -8.28 -10.84
C ASN A 176 3.83 -8.46 -11.57
N ALA A 177 3.81 -9.25 -12.64
CA ALA A 177 4.96 -9.50 -13.53
C ALA A 177 6.20 -10.08 -12.84
N VAL A 178 5.99 -10.85 -11.75
CA VAL A 178 7.05 -11.62 -11.09
C VAL A 178 6.77 -13.11 -11.18
N ASP A 179 7.82 -13.92 -11.20
CA ASP A 179 7.71 -15.38 -11.15
C ASP A 179 7.32 -15.87 -9.75
N ASP A 180 6.82 -17.13 -9.65
CA ASP A 180 6.32 -17.72 -8.40
C ASP A 180 7.35 -17.72 -7.28
N LYS A 181 8.63 -17.96 -7.61
CA LYS A 181 9.73 -17.95 -6.63
C LYS A 181 9.94 -16.54 -6.07
N THR A 182 9.98 -15.55 -6.94
CA THR A 182 10.08 -14.15 -6.53
C THR A 182 8.86 -13.74 -5.71
N ALA A 183 7.66 -14.13 -6.11
CA ALA A 183 6.44 -13.86 -5.34
C ALA A 183 6.51 -14.46 -3.94
N ALA A 184 6.94 -15.72 -3.80
CA ALA A 184 7.10 -16.38 -2.49
C ALA A 184 8.12 -15.66 -1.59
N ASP A 185 9.27 -15.23 -2.14
CA ASP A 185 10.28 -14.47 -1.40
C ASP A 185 9.72 -13.13 -0.90
N LEU A 186 9.01 -12.37 -1.76
CA LEU A 186 8.41 -11.08 -1.43
C LEU A 186 7.28 -11.23 -0.38
N LEU A 187 6.46 -12.28 -0.48
CA LEU A 187 5.46 -12.59 0.54
C LEU A 187 6.10 -12.97 1.88
N GLY A 188 7.28 -13.60 1.86
CA GLY A 188 8.10 -13.83 3.04
C GLY A 188 8.49 -12.53 3.77
N LEU A 189 8.82 -11.48 3.02
CA LEU A 189 9.07 -10.14 3.58
C LEU A 189 7.81 -9.51 4.18
N VAL A 190 6.67 -9.62 3.48
CA VAL A 190 5.36 -9.13 3.97
C VAL A 190 5.01 -9.80 5.31
N LYS A 191 5.18 -11.14 5.42
CA LYS A 191 4.98 -11.89 6.67
C LYS A 191 5.89 -11.38 7.79
N ARG A 192 7.16 -11.11 7.50
CA ARG A 192 8.12 -10.59 8.47
C ARG A 192 7.68 -9.21 8.98
N TRP A 193 7.35 -8.29 8.08
CA TRP A 193 6.90 -6.94 8.46
C TRP A 193 5.62 -6.99 9.31
N HIS A 194 4.67 -7.88 8.98
CA HIS A 194 3.48 -8.09 9.81
C HIS A 194 3.86 -8.63 11.19
N GLY A 195 4.80 -9.60 11.27
CA GLY A 195 5.34 -10.09 12.54
C GLY A 195 6.03 -9.02 13.41
N GLU A 196 6.48 -7.91 12.79
CA GLU A 196 7.00 -6.72 13.45
C GLU A 196 5.88 -5.73 13.86
N SER A 197 4.62 -6.17 13.83
CA SER A 197 3.42 -5.37 14.18
C SER A 197 3.17 -4.17 13.25
N ARG A 198 3.66 -4.20 12.00
CA ARG A 198 3.36 -3.16 11.01
C ARG A 198 1.98 -3.37 10.42
N THR A 199 1.28 -2.28 10.15
CA THR A 199 0.02 -2.30 9.38
C THR A 199 0.34 -2.43 7.91
N ILE A 200 -0.19 -3.48 7.26
CA ILE A 200 0.05 -3.74 5.84
C ILE A 200 -1.27 -3.79 5.11
N VAL A 201 -1.39 -2.98 4.08
CA VAL A 201 -2.55 -2.96 3.18
C VAL A 201 -2.07 -3.23 1.76
N ALA A 202 -2.54 -4.33 1.16
CA ALA A 202 -2.11 -4.75 -0.17
C ALA A 202 -3.29 -4.87 -1.14
N ALA A 203 -3.24 -4.16 -2.27
CA ALA A 203 -4.14 -4.42 -3.39
C ALA A 203 -3.66 -5.65 -4.16
N LEU A 204 -4.51 -6.66 -4.26
CA LEU A 204 -4.20 -7.95 -4.86
C LEU A 204 -5.34 -8.42 -5.75
N HIS A 205 -5.01 -9.24 -6.76
CA HIS A 205 -5.99 -9.90 -7.62
C HIS A 205 -5.95 -11.44 -7.51
N ASP A 206 -4.86 -12.00 -6.98
CA ASP A 206 -4.74 -13.44 -6.77
C ASP A 206 -5.42 -13.86 -5.46
N LEU A 207 -6.60 -14.47 -5.57
CA LEU A 207 -7.39 -14.92 -4.43
C LEU A 207 -6.74 -16.07 -3.66
N HIS A 208 -5.84 -16.85 -4.27
CA HIS A 208 -5.11 -17.92 -3.58
C HIS A 208 -4.10 -17.32 -2.61
N VAL A 209 -3.35 -16.32 -3.05
CA VAL A 209 -2.43 -15.56 -2.19
C VAL A 209 -3.19 -14.89 -1.06
N VAL A 210 -4.35 -14.26 -1.36
CA VAL A 210 -5.17 -13.58 -0.35
C VAL A 210 -5.65 -14.56 0.72
N ARG A 211 -6.25 -15.70 0.33
CA ARG A 211 -6.72 -16.73 1.27
C ARG A 211 -5.57 -17.36 2.09
N GLY A 212 -4.39 -17.50 1.47
CA GLY A 212 -3.24 -18.14 2.12
C GLY A 212 -2.48 -17.26 3.10
N LEU A 213 -2.61 -15.94 2.99
CA LEU A 213 -1.77 -15.02 3.78
C LEU A 213 -2.55 -13.95 4.54
N PHE A 214 -3.62 -13.39 3.98
CA PHE A 214 -4.27 -12.22 4.52
C PHE A 214 -5.48 -12.61 5.37
N PRO A 215 -5.46 -12.36 6.70
CA PRO A 215 -6.57 -12.71 7.60
C PRO A 215 -7.80 -11.84 7.38
N GLN A 216 -7.58 -10.61 6.84
CA GLN A 216 -8.64 -9.64 6.58
C GLN A 216 -8.65 -9.21 5.12
N THR A 217 -9.85 -8.97 4.59
CA THR A 217 -10.06 -8.53 3.21
C THR A 217 -11.12 -7.45 3.15
N LEU A 218 -10.87 -6.44 2.33
CA LEU A 218 -11.84 -5.49 1.82
C LEU A 218 -12.14 -5.85 0.36
N LEU A 219 -13.34 -6.29 0.05
CA LEU A 219 -13.81 -6.48 -1.31
C LEU A 219 -14.43 -5.18 -1.81
N LEU A 220 -13.74 -4.54 -2.74
CA LEU A 220 -14.06 -3.22 -3.28
C LEU A 220 -14.55 -3.34 -4.73
N ALA A 221 -15.66 -2.66 -5.04
CA ALA A 221 -16.13 -2.45 -6.39
C ALA A 221 -16.74 -1.03 -6.47
N ARG A 222 -15.87 -0.02 -6.40
CA ARG A 222 -16.14 1.40 -6.15
C ARG A 222 -16.73 1.66 -4.76
N GLU A 223 -17.56 0.77 -4.27
CA GLU A 223 -18.07 0.75 -2.89
C GLU A 223 -17.54 -0.50 -2.17
N ALA A 224 -17.59 -0.51 -0.85
CA ALA A 224 -17.27 -1.69 -0.07
C ALA A 224 -18.40 -2.71 -0.19
N ILE A 225 -18.16 -3.82 -0.90
CA ILE A 225 -19.12 -4.93 -1.00
C ILE A 225 -19.15 -5.74 0.29
N ALA A 226 -17.97 -6.03 0.84
CA ALA A 226 -17.80 -6.71 2.10
C ALA A 226 -16.43 -6.39 2.70
N TRP A 227 -16.35 -6.34 4.03
CA TRP A 227 -15.12 -6.07 4.76
C TRP A 227 -15.08 -6.91 6.05
N GLY A 228 -14.03 -7.68 6.26
CA GLY A 228 -13.90 -8.54 7.44
C GLY A 228 -12.90 -9.68 7.23
N ARG A 229 -13.15 -10.81 7.88
CA ARG A 229 -12.34 -12.00 7.71
C ARG A 229 -12.35 -12.48 6.26
N THR A 230 -11.21 -12.87 5.76
CA THR A 230 -11.04 -13.22 4.34
C THR A 230 -12.01 -14.29 3.87
N ASP A 231 -12.25 -15.34 4.65
CA ASP A 231 -13.15 -16.41 4.26
C ASP A 231 -14.62 -15.97 4.22
N ASP A 232 -15.02 -15.06 5.11
CA ASP A 232 -16.37 -14.50 5.18
C ASP A 232 -16.63 -13.49 4.03
N VAL A 233 -15.59 -12.80 3.59
CA VAL A 233 -15.66 -11.80 2.53
C VAL A 233 -15.60 -12.43 1.13
N LEU A 234 -14.70 -13.38 0.89
CA LEU A 234 -14.45 -13.97 -0.43
C LEU A 234 -15.41 -15.14 -0.73
N THR A 235 -16.71 -14.90 -0.55
CA THR A 235 -17.76 -15.85 -0.93
C THR A 235 -18.11 -15.73 -2.41
N PRO A 236 -18.64 -16.81 -3.04
CA PRO A 236 -19.11 -16.73 -4.44
C PRO A 236 -20.15 -15.64 -4.67
N SER A 237 -21.04 -15.42 -3.69
CA SER A 237 -22.07 -14.38 -3.74
C SER A 237 -21.45 -12.97 -3.82
N ASN A 238 -20.55 -12.66 -2.90
CA ASN A 238 -19.88 -11.34 -2.83
C ASN A 238 -19.04 -11.09 -4.09
N LEU A 239 -18.29 -12.11 -4.56
CA LEU A 239 -17.49 -11.99 -5.77
C LEU A 239 -18.36 -11.74 -7.02
N THR A 240 -19.53 -12.35 -7.10
CA THR A 240 -20.50 -12.12 -8.18
C THR A 240 -21.06 -10.70 -8.09
N ALA A 241 -21.42 -10.21 -6.88
CA ALA A 241 -21.89 -8.85 -6.66
C ALA A 241 -20.85 -7.82 -7.08
N ALA A 242 -19.58 -8.01 -6.72
CA ALA A 242 -18.48 -7.12 -7.09
C ALA A 242 -18.29 -7.03 -8.62
N ARG A 243 -18.40 -8.15 -9.34
CA ARG A 243 -18.31 -8.16 -10.82
C ARG A 243 -19.47 -7.39 -11.46
N ARG A 244 -20.71 -7.63 -11.03
CA ARG A 244 -21.89 -6.95 -11.56
C ARG A 244 -21.83 -5.45 -11.36
N MET A 245 -21.38 -4.98 -10.19
CA MET A 245 -21.23 -3.54 -9.95
C MET A 245 -20.22 -2.90 -10.91
N SER A 246 -19.11 -3.57 -11.21
CA SER A 246 -18.13 -3.05 -12.15
C SER A 246 -18.69 -2.90 -13.56
N GLU A 247 -19.47 -3.88 -14.04
CA GLU A 247 -20.10 -3.88 -15.38
C GLU A 247 -21.12 -2.74 -15.51
N VAL A 248 -21.97 -2.50 -14.52
CA VAL A 248 -22.99 -1.45 -14.54
C VAL A 248 -22.37 -0.05 -14.57
N PHE A 249 -21.25 0.16 -13.89
CA PHE A 249 -20.59 1.47 -13.85
C PHE A 249 -19.78 1.80 -15.10
N ASP A 250 -19.31 0.79 -15.86
CA ASP A 250 -18.64 1.02 -17.14
C ASP A 250 -19.63 1.52 -18.22
N GLU A 251 -20.93 1.18 -18.09
CA GLU A 251 -21.99 1.63 -19.03
C GLU A 251 -22.59 2.99 -18.65
N HIS A 252 -22.54 3.43 -17.38
CA HIS A 252 -23.19 4.64 -16.88
C HIS A 252 -22.31 5.44 -15.90
N ALA A 253 -21.24 6.06 -16.40
CA ALA A 253 -20.43 6.99 -15.62
C ALA A 253 -21.19 8.32 -15.39
N HIS A 254 -22.18 8.36 -14.49
CA HIS A 254 -22.88 9.58 -14.09
C HIS A 254 -22.26 10.20 -12.82
N GLU A 255 -22.23 11.54 -12.79
CA GLU A 255 -21.83 12.32 -11.62
C GLU A 255 -22.63 11.91 -10.39
N CYS A 256 -21.92 11.76 -9.27
CA CYS A 256 -22.55 11.50 -7.96
C CYS A 256 -23.30 12.76 -7.51
N ALA A 257 -24.57 12.88 -7.89
CA ALA A 257 -25.43 13.94 -7.37
C ALA A 257 -25.94 13.51 -5.99
N ARG A 258 -25.42 14.12 -4.92
CA ARG A 258 -26.09 14.08 -3.62
C ARG A 258 -27.44 14.75 -3.77
N ASN A 259 -28.53 14.02 -3.58
CA ASN A 259 -29.80 14.63 -3.22
C ASN A 259 -29.63 15.30 -1.85
N ALA A 260 -29.47 16.63 -1.87
CA ALA A 260 -29.66 17.47 -0.69
C ALA A 260 -31.12 17.36 -0.30
N ALA A 261 -31.41 16.74 0.84
CA ALA A 261 -32.66 16.86 1.58
C ALA A 261 -32.31 17.47 2.95
#